data_011d392070f9506c3f591276a754f0ed
#
_entry.id   011d392070f9506c3f591276a754f0ed
#
_cell.length_a   1.000
_cell.length_b   1.000
_cell.length_c   1.000
_cell.angle_alpha   90.00
_cell.angle_beta   90.00
_cell.angle_gamma   90.00
#
_symmetry.space_group_name_H-M   'P 1'
#
loop_
_entity.id
_entity.type
_entity.pdbx_description
1 polymer ?
#
loop_
_entity_poly.entity_id
_entity_poly.type
_entity_poly.pdbx_seq_one_letter_code
_entity_poly.pdbx_strand_id
1 'polypeptide(L)'
;VSSYQTGAFEYLPKPFDIDEALALVNRAILHITKLQQQEASKAAAAAPLQSTEIIGESPAMQEVFRAIGRLSQSHITVLINGESGTGKELVAHALHRHSPRSAKPFIALNMAAIPKDLIETELFGHEKGAFTGANTQRQGRFEQSNGGTLFLDEIGDMPFETQTRLLRVL
;
A
#
# COMPACT_ATOMS: atom_id res chain seq x y z
N VAL A 1 -34.75 -13.67 25.48
CA VAL A 1 -33.45 -14.03 26.09
C VAL A 1 -32.56 -14.81 25.13
N SER A 2 -33.13 -15.57 24.20
CA SER A 2 -32.35 -16.43 23.28
C SER A 2 -31.65 -15.67 22.13
N SER A 3 -32.09 -14.48 21.74
CA SER A 3 -31.54 -13.72 20.61
C SER A 3 -30.14 -13.13 20.86
N TYR A 4 -29.77 -12.85 22.11
CA TYR A 4 -28.44 -12.37 22.46
C TYR A 4 -27.35 -13.46 22.39
N GLN A 5 -27.74 -14.72 22.50
CA GLN A 5 -26.80 -15.85 22.39
C GLN A 5 -26.39 -16.17 20.94
N THR A 6 -27.12 -15.64 19.95
CA THR A 6 -26.84 -15.79 18.52
C THR A 6 -26.06 -14.61 17.90
N GLY A 7 -25.54 -13.68 18.72
CA GLY A 7 -24.72 -12.56 18.23
C GLY A 7 -25.52 -11.34 17.77
N ALA A 8 -26.81 -11.22 18.15
CA ALA A 8 -27.59 -10.03 17.87
C ALA A 8 -27.11 -8.85 18.72
N PHE A 9 -26.88 -7.68 18.09
CA PHE A 9 -26.45 -6.46 18.76
C PHE A 9 -27.54 -5.88 19.69
N GLU A 10 -28.77 -5.83 19.19
CA GLU A 10 -29.93 -5.36 19.94
C GLU A 10 -31.24 -5.91 19.33
N TYR A 11 -32.36 -5.78 20.05
CA TYR A 11 -33.67 -6.26 19.63
C TYR A 11 -34.63 -5.08 19.43
N LEU A 12 -35.27 -5.02 18.26
CA LEU A 12 -36.26 -4.02 17.90
C LEU A 12 -37.65 -4.66 17.78
N PRO A 13 -38.54 -4.47 18.78
CA PRO A 13 -39.88 -5.05 18.73
C PRO A 13 -40.78 -4.34 17.70
N LYS A 14 -41.70 -5.07 17.08
CA LYS A 14 -42.72 -4.50 16.20
C LYS A 14 -44.00 -4.19 16.99
N PRO A 15 -44.68 -3.08 16.72
CA PRO A 15 -44.35 -1.98 15.80
C PRO A 15 -43.22 -1.07 16.35
N PHE A 16 -42.33 -0.57 15.49
CA PHE A 16 -41.22 0.32 15.85
C PHE A 16 -41.30 1.63 15.05
N ASP A 17 -40.77 2.68 15.65
CA ASP A 17 -40.61 3.98 15.02
C ASP A 17 -39.35 4.02 14.16
N ILE A 18 -39.38 4.75 13.03
CA ILE A 18 -38.25 4.86 12.11
C ILE A 18 -37.07 5.56 12.78
N ASP A 19 -37.30 6.56 13.60
CA ASP A 19 -36.25 7.31 14.29
C ASP A 19 -35.56 6.43 15.35
N GLU A 20 -36.30 5.56 16.02
CA GLU A 20 -35.77 4.58 16.98
C GLU A 20 -34.91 3.52 16.23
N ALA A 21 -35.36 3.04 15.09
CA ALA A 21 -34.61 2.11 14.26
C ALA A 21 -33.30 2.73 13.75
N LEU A 22 -33.34 3.98 13.30
CA LEU A 22 -32.14 4.72 12.86
C LEU A 22 -31.14 4.95 14.00
N ALA A 23 -31.63 5.31 15.18
CA ALA A 23 -30.79 5.49 16.36
C ALA A 23 -30.06 4.17 16.74
N LEU A 24 -30.76 3.05 16.63
CA LEU A 24 -30.24 1.72 16.92
C LEU A 24 -29.18 1.30 15.91
N VAL A 25 -29.42 1.54 14.63
CA VAL A 25 -28.44 1.27 13.54
C VAL A 25 -27.18 2.13 13.74
N ASN A 26 -27.33 3.43 14.05
CA ASN A 26 -26.17 4.29 14.30
C ASN A 26 -25.36 3.84 15.53
N ARG A 27 -25.99 3.39 16.60
CA ARG A 27 -25.30 2.79 17.76
C ARG A 27 -24.54 1.52 17.37
N ALA A 28 -25.14 0.65 16.56
CA ALA A 28 -24.49 -0.58 16.09
C ALA A 28 -23.24 -0.26 15.24
N ILE A 29 -23.32 0.70 14.31
CA ILE A 29 -22.19 1.15 13.51
C ILE A 29 -21.05 1.69 14.38
N LEU A 30 -21.36 2.57 15.34
CA LEU A 30 -20.37 3.10 16.28
C LEU A 30 -19.72 2.01 17.12
N HIS A 31 -20.49 1.01 17.55
CA HIS A 31 -19.98 -0.12 18.33
C HIS A 31 -19.02 -0.99 17.50
N ILE A 32 -19.37 -1.32 16.27
CA ILE A 32 -18.52 -2.09 15.34
C ILE A 32 -17.21 -1.34 15.05
N THR A 33 -17.31 -0.03 14.78
CA THR A 33 -16.13 0.81 14.55
C THR A 33 -15.20 0.85 15.76
N LYS A 34 -15.77 0.91 16.99
CA LYS A 34 -14.99 0.90 18.22
C LYS A 34 -14.33 -0.45 18.50
N LEU A 35 -15.02 -1.55 18.19
CA LEU A 35 -14.45 -2.92 18.29
C LEU A 35 -13.30 -3.10 17.31
N GLN A 36 -13.46 -2.68 16.06
CA GLN A 36 -12.39 -2.72 15.05
C GLN A 36 -11.17 -1.89 15.44
N GLN A 37 -11.37 -0.72 16.03
CA GLN A 37 -10.28 0.08 16.57
C GLN A 37 -9.58 -0.59 17.77
N GLN A 38 -10.33 -1.27 18.65
CA GLN A 38 -9.76 -2.01 19.77
C GLN A 38 -9.00 -3.27 19.34
N GLU A 39 -9.48 -3.97 18.32
CA GLU A 39 -8.78 -5.13 17.75
C GLU A 39 -7.51 -4.71 17.02
N ALA A 40 -7.55 -3.61 16.26
CA ALA A 40 -6.38 -3.00 15.65
C ALA A 40 -5.33 -2.58 16.70
N SER A 41 -5.78 -1.99 17.83
CA SER A 41 -4.89 -1.63 18.95
C SER A 41 -4.28 -2.84 19.66
N LYS A 42 -5.04 -3.94 19.81
CA LYS A 42 -4.54 -5.19 20.42
C LYS A 42 -3.58 -5.94 19.50
N ALA A 43 -3.83 -5.93 18.20
CA ALA A 43 -2.91 -6.48 17.20
C ALA A 43 -1.59 -5.70 17.14
N ALA A 44 -1.64 -4.37 17.29
CA ALA A 44 -0.46 -3.51 17.36
C ALA A 44 0.38 -3.76 18.64
N ALA A 45 -0.24 -4.17 19.75
CA ALA A 45 0.47 -4.47 21.00
C ALA A 45 1.19 -5.82 21.01
N ALA A 46 0.92 -6.72 20.06
CA ALA A 46 1.47 -8.08 20.01
C ALA A 46 2.56 -8.30 18.94
N ALA A 47 2.93 -7.28 18.16
CA ALA A 47 3.99 -7.41 17.15
C ALA A 47 5.33 -6.86 17.66
N PRO A 48 6.47 -7.56 17.47
CA PRO A 48 7.78 -7.01 17.81
C PRO A 48 8.08 -5.81 16.92
N LEU A 49 8.48 -4.72 17.55
CA LEU A 49 8.82 -3.42 17.01
C LEU A 49 9.91 -3.49 15.92
N GLN A 50 9.51 -3.56 14.67
CA GLN A 50 10.23 -3.02 13.49
C GLN A 50 9.23 -2.63 12.41
N SER A 51 8.19 -1.89 12.75
CA SER A 51 7.28 -1.31 11.79
C SER A 51 7.53 0.19 11.74
N THR A 52 8.07 0.66 10.65
CA THR A 52 8.01 2.07 10.26
C THR A 52 6.54 2.40 10.02
N GLU A 53 5.80 2.58 11.10
CA GLU A 53 4.39 2.88 11.05
C GLU A 53 4.24 4.37 10.73
N ILE A 54 3.47 4.69 9.69
CA ILE A 54 3.12 6.07 9.40
C ILE A 54 2.19 6.53 10.52
N ILE A 55 2.64 7.51 11.32
CA ILE A 55 1.85 8.08 12.40
C ILE A 55 1.38 9.47 11.96
N GLY A 56 0.09 9.75 12.10
CA GLY A 56 -0.44 11.07 11.81
C GLY A 56 -1.92 11.19 12.17
N GLU A 57 -2.26 12.25 12.91
CA GLU A 57 -3.63 12.53 13.37
C GLU A 57 -4.32 13.62 12.53
N SER A 58 -3.56 14.30 11.64
CA SER A 58 -4.13 15.37 10.81
C SER A 58 -5.20 14.84 9.84
N PRO A 59 -6.22 15.64 9.51
CA PRO A 59 -7.25 15.26 8.53
C PRO A 59 -6.66 14.79 7.18
N ALA A 60 -5.60 15.46 6.71
CA ALA A 60 -4.91 15.09 5.48
C ALA A 60 -4.27 13.71 5.57
N MET A 61 -3.64 13.34 6.70
CA MET A 61 -3.09 12.00 6.90
C MET A 61 -4.18 10.94 6.99
N GLN A 62 -5.34 11.26 7.55
CA GLN A 62 -6.49 10.34 7.56
C GLN A 62 -7.01 10.03 6.15
N GLU A 63 -6.91 10.98 5.20
CA GLU A 63 -7.21 10.73 3.79
C GLU A 63 -6.19 9.80 3.15
N VAL A 64 -4.90 9.99 3.44
CA VAL A 64 -3.82 9.10 2.98
C VAL A 64 -4.05 7.68 3.51
N PHE A 65 -4.37 7.50 4.78
CA PHE A 65 -4.65 6.17 5.35
C PHE A 65 -5.87 5.49 4.69
N ARG A 66 -6.93 6.25 4.43
CA ARG A 66 -8.08 5.73 3.68
C ARG A 66 -7.73 5.34 2.23
N ALA A 67 -6.88 6.13 1.58
CA ALA A 67 -6.39 5.81 0.25
C ALA A 67 -5.54 4.53 0.27
N ILE A 68 -4.59 4.38 1.22
CA ILE A 68 -3.79 3.17 1.40
C ILE A 68 -4.72 1.95 1.57
N GLY A 69 -5.71 2.01 2.46
CA GLY A 69 -6.63 0.91 2.70
C GLY A 69 -7.42 0.47 1.46
N ARG A 70 -7.83 1.42 0.61
CA ARG A 70 -8.54 1.11 -0.65
C ARG A 70 -7.60 0.59 -1.74
N LEU A 71 -6.45 1.24 -1.92
CA LEU A 71 -5.55 0.95 -3.04
C LEU A 71 -4.71 -0.31 -2.81
N SER A 72 -4.39 -0.64 -1.56
CA SER A 72 -3.60 -1.82 -1.22
C SER A 72 -4.22 -3.14 -1.70
N GLN A 73 -5.55 -3.21 -1.80
CA GLN A 73 -6.27 -4.40 -2.28
C GLN A 73 -6.39 -4.46 -3.81
N SER A 74 -5.91 -3.46 -4.52
CA SER A 74 -5.99 -3.38 -5.98
C SER A 74 -4.65 -3.75 -6.64
N HIS A 75 -4.69 -4.00 -7.96
CA HIS A 75 -3.50 -4.28 -8.78
C HIS A 75 -3.11 -3.09 -9.67
N ILE A 76 -3.60 -1.90 -9.34
CA ILE A 76 -3.35 -0.69 -10.14
C ILE A 76 -2.00 -0.08 -9.80
N THR A 77 -1.41 0.61 -10.77
CA THR A 77 -0.24 1.46 -10.57
C THR A 77 -0.66 2.72 -9.80
N VAL A 78 0.07 3.04 -8.73
CA VAL A 78 -0.21 4.19 -7.85
C VAL A 78 0.89 5.22 -8.02
N LEU A 79 0.51 6.47 -8.31
CA LEU A 79 1.42 7.62 -8.30
C LEU A 79 1.33 8.31 -6.93
N ILE A 80 2.48 8.44 -6.25
CA ILE A 80 2.61 9.11 -4.97
C ILE A 80 3.31 10.45 -5.19
N ASN A 81 2.58 11.56 -5.05
CA ASN A 81 3.11 12.90 -5.17
C ASN A 81 3.40 13.51 -3.80
N GLY A 82 4.50 14.25 -3.70
CA GLY A 82 4.88 14.98 -2.49
C GLY A 82 6.29 15.54 -2.61
N GLU A 83 6.60 16.54 -1.81
CA GLU A 83 7.94 17.12 -1.71
C GLU A 83 8.97 16.08 -1.23
N SER A 84 10.26 16.38 -1.40
CA SER A 84 11.32 15.52 -0.87
C SER A 84 11.23 15.45 0.66
N GLY A 85 11.43 14.26 1.22
CA GLY A 85 11.38 14.05 2.68
C GLY A 85 9.98 13.92 3.29
N THR A 86 8.89 14.00 2.52
CA THR A 86 7.50 13.88 3.04
C THR A 86 7.08 12.45 3.39
N GLY A 87 7.94 11.45 3.20
CA GLY A 87 7.64 10.05 3.54
C GLY A 87 6.95 9.24 2.43
N LYS A 88 7.15 9.59 1.16
CA LYS A 88 6.61 8.83 0.01
C LYS A 88 6.93 7.34 0.07
N GLU A 89 8.15 6.99 0.47
CA GLU A 89 8.59 5.59 0.63
C GLU A 89 7.81 4.87 1.73
N LEU A 90 7.49 5.55 2.85
CA LEU A 90 6.67 4.97 3.91
C LEU A 90 5.25 4.63 3.41
N VAL A 91 4.68 5.49 2.57
CA VAL A 91 3.37 5.24 1.92
C VAL A 91 3.45 4.03 1.00
N ALA A 92 4.51 3.91 0.19
CA ALA A 92 4.73 2.77 -0.70
C ALA A 92 4.90 1.46 0.11
N HIS A 93 5.67 1.49 1.19
CA HIS A 93 5.78 0.36 2.12
C HIS A 93 4.45 -0.03 2.75
N ALA A 94 3.63 0.95 3.17
CA ALA A 94 2.32 0.69 3.75
C ALA A 94 1.36 0.05 2.72
N LEU A 95 1.35 0.55 1.47
CA LEU A 95 0.59 -0.05 0.37
C LEU A 95 0.97 -1.52 0.16
N HIS A 96 2.26 -1.82 0.10
CA HIS A 96 2.75 -3.19 -0.04
C HIS A 96 2.36 -4.07 1.15
N ARG A 97 2.59 -3.60 2.38
CA ARG A 97 2.35 -4.35 3.62
C ARG A 97 0.89 -4.74 3.81
N HIS A 98 -0.03 -3.86 3.40
CA HIS A 98 -1.48 -4.12 3.49
C HIS A 98 -2.05 -4.80 2.24
N SER A 99 -1.22 -5.14 1.25
CA SER A 99 -1.65 -5.81 0.02
C SER A 99 -1.62 -7.33 0.14
N PRO A 100 -2.32 -8.06 -0.75
CA PRO A 100 -2.18 -9.51 -0.87
C PRO A 100 -0.76 -9.97 -1.22
N ARG A 101 0.13 -9.04 -1.61
CA ARG A 101 1.53 -9.29 -1.98
C ARG A 101 2.51 -9.04 -0.83
N SER A 102 2.04 -8.79 0.39
CA SER A 102 2.87 -8.43 1.55
C SER A 102 3.97 -9.45 1.90
N ALA A 103 3.79 -10.72 1.52
CA ALA A 103 4.79 -11.78 1.68
C ALA A 103 5.74 -11.91 0.47
N LYS A 104 5.59 -11.06 -0.56
CA LYS A 104 6.39 -11.06 -1.79
C LYS A 104 7.45 -9.96 -1.74
N PRO A 105 8.43 -9.94 -2.67
CA PRO A 105 9.46 -8.92 -2.66
C PRO A 105 8.90 -7.49 -2.75
N PHE A 106 9.45 -6.59 -1.94
CA PHE A 106 9.35 -5.14 -2.10
C PHE A 106 10.70 -4.62 -2.55
N ILE A 107 10.76 -4.01 -3.73
CA ILE A 107 11.99 -3.44 -4.29
C ILE A 107 11.81 -1.95 -4.43
N ALA A 108 12.64 -1.16 -3.75
CA ALA A 108 12.68 0.28 -3.88
C ALA A 108 13.91 0.71 -4.68
N LEU A 109 13.72 1.62 -5.61
CA LEU A 109 14.78 2.22 -6.43
C LEU A 109 14.61 3.73 -6.43
N ASN A 110 15.69 4.44 -6.09
CA ASN A 110 15.75 5.89 -6.26
C ASN A 110 16.47 6.20 -7.58
N MET A 111 15.76 6.80 -8.54
CA MET A 111 16.29 7.10 -9.88
C MET A 111 17.40 8.13 -9.84
N ALA A 112 17.35 9.09 -8.89
CA ALA A 112 18.39 10.10 -8.72
C ALA A 112 19.73 9.51 -8.25
N ALA A 113 19.71 8.36 -7.58
CA ALA A 113 20.91 7.68 -7.07
C ALA A 113 21.60 6.79 -8.11
N ILE A 114 20.99 6.54 -9.26
CA ILE A 114 21.51 5.67 -10.31
C ILE A 114 22.08 6.52 -11.46
N PRO A 115 23.30 6.27 -11.94
CA PRO A 115 23.81 6.90 -13.15
C PRO A 115 22.84 6.72 -14.32
N LYS A 116 22.59 7.79 -15.08
CA LYS A 116 21.54 7.82 -16.13
C LYS A 116 21.71 6.72 -17.19
N ASP A 117 22.93 6.41 -17.54
CA ASP A 117 23.32 5.36 -18.49
C ASP A 117 23.08 3.94 -17.96
N LEU A 118 22.93 3.76 -16.64
CA LEU A 118 22.70 2.47 -16.01
C LEU A 118 21.23 2.24 -15.63
N ILE A 119 20.39 3.27 -15.61
CA ILE A 119 18.98 3.17 -15.18
C ILE A 119 18.24 2.10 -16.00
N GLU A 120 18.39 2.10 -17.31
CA GLU A 120 17.72 1.13 -18.18
C GLU A 120 18.15 -0.30 -17.87
N THR A 121 19.45 -0.53 -17.69
CA THR A 121 20.01 -1.84 -17.35
C THR A 121 19.58 -2.31 -15.94
N GLU A 122 19.54 -1.40 -14.97
CA GLU A 122 19.04 -1.72 -13.63
C GLU A 122 17.56 -2.09 -13.65
N LEU A 123 16.74 -1.34 -14.35
CA LEU A 123 15.28 -1.59 -14.41
C LEU A 123 14.94 -2.87 -15.18
N PHE A 124 15.47 -3.02 -16.38
CA PHE A 124 15.03 -4.06 -17.32
C PHE A 124 16.03 -5.22 -17.46
N GLY A 125 17.24 -5.08 -16.90
CA GLY A 125 18.30 -6.06 -17.07
C GLY A 125 18.92 -6.05 -18.45
N HIS A 126 19.78 -7.01 -18.72
CA HIS A 126 20.39 -7.24 -20.03
C HIS A 126 20.71 -8.72 -20.25
N GLU A 127 20.70 -9.14 -21.51
CA GLU A 127 21.21 -10.44 -21.91
C GLU A 127 22.73 -10.42 -22.09
N LYS A 128 23.33 -11.60 -22.04
CA LYS A 128 24.74 -11.75 -22.33
C LYS A 128 25.03 -11.25 -23.75
N GLY A 129 26.03 -10.36 -23.88
CA GLY A 129 26.43 -9.79 -25.16
C GLY A 129 25.63 -8.56 -25.61
N ALA A 130 24.73 -8.04 -24.81
CA ALA A 130 23.91 -6.86 -25.16
C ALA A 130 24.74 -5.58 -25.38
N PHE A 131 25.91 -5.46 -24.73
CA PHE A 131 26.86 -4.36 -24.92
C PHE A 131 28.29 -4.84 -24.59
N THR A 132 29.28 -4.01 -24.92
CA THR A 132 30.70 -4.30 -24.65
C THR A 132 30.92 -4.38 -23.14
N GLY A 133 31.22 -5.58 -22.62
CA GLY A 133 31.36 -5.86 -21.17
C GLY A 133 30.18 -6.63 -20.53
N ALA A 134 29.10 -6.89 -21.26
CA ALA A 134 27.98 -7.74 -20.80
C ALA A 134 28.36 -9.23 -20.84
N ASN A 135 29.25 -9.67 -19.94
CA ASN A 135 29.76 -11.05 -19.92
C ASN A 135 28.72 -12.07 -19.38
N THR A 136 27.74 -11.62 -18.62
CA THR A 136 26.68 -12.45 -18.03
C THR A 136 25.32 -11.80 -18.24
N GLN A 137 24.27 -12.61 -18.27
CA GLN A 137 22.90 -12.11 -18.18
C GLN A 137 22.64 -11.54 -16.78
N ARG A 138 21.91 -10.42 -16.69
CA ARG A 138 21.49 -9.81 -15.44
C ARG A 138 19.99 -9.53 -15.46
N GLN A 139 19.28 -10.06 -14.46
CA GLN A 139 17.87 -9.79 -14.26
C GLN A 139 17.63 -8.34 -13.83
N GLY A 140 16.68 -7.67 -14.46
CA GLY A 140 16.24 -6.34 -14.09
C GLY A 140 15.36 -6.33 -12.84
N ARG A 141 15.18 -5.15 -12.26
CA ARG A 141 14.35 -4.98 -11.06
C ARG A 141 12.88 -5.28 -11.31
N PHE A 142 12.37 -5.04 -12.51
CA PHE A 142 11.03 -5.46 -12.91
C PHE A 142 10.84 -6.96 -12.79
N GLU A 143 11.78 -7.73 -13.30
CA GLU A 143 11.73 -9.19 -13.22
C GLU A 143 11.88 -9.68 -11.78
N GLN A 144 12.82 -9.10 -11.01
CA GLN A 144 13.03 -9.43 -9.60
C GLN A 144 11.82 -9.12 -8.73
N SER A 145 11.03 -8.09 -9.07
CA SER A 145 9.82 -7.70 -8.35
C SER A 145 8.57 -8.47 -8.76
N ASN A 146 8.70 -9.46 -9.64
CA ASN A 146 7.56 -10.20 -10.18
C ASN A 146 6.71 -10.83 -9.07
N GLY A 147 5.41 -10.56 -9.13
CA GLY A 147 4.45 -10.96 -8.09
C GLY A 147 4.52 -10.15 -6.79
N GLY A 148 5.49 -9.22 -6.68
CA GLY A 148 5.69 -8.32 -5.54
C GLY A 148 5.30 -6.88 -5.84
N THR A 149 6.10 -5.93 -5.36
CA THR A 149 5.91 -4.49 -5.54
C THR A 149 7.24 -3.83 -5.91
N LEU A 150 7.22 -3.03 -6.97
CA LEU A 150 8.33 -2.16 -7.35
C LEU A 150 7.96 -0.72 -7.04
N PHE A 151 8.75 -0.05 -6.23
CA PHE A 151 8.64 1.37 -5.92
C PHE A 151 9.77 2.13 -6.63
N LEU A 152 9.41 3.09 -7.47
CA LEU A 152 10.33 3.95 -8.19
C LEU A 152 10.22 5.36 -7.60
N ASP A 153 11.26 5.80 -6.89
CA ASP A 153 11.35 7.15 -6.35
C ASP A 153 12.07 8.08 -7.32
N GLU A 154 11.75 9.37 -7.25
CA GLU A 154 12.32 10.43 -8.09
C GLU A 154 12.27 10.10 -9.60
N ILE A 155 11.11 9.63 -10.07
CA ILE A 155 10.92 9.19 -11.47
C ILE A 155 11.14 10.31 -12.49
N GLY A 156 11.09 11.58 -12.07
CA GLY A 156 11.40 12.73 -12.89
C GLY A 156 12.84 12.78 -13.41
N ASP A 157 13.77 12.13 -12.71
CA ASP A 157 15.18 12.05 -13.11
C ASP A 157 15.46 10.98 -14.17
N MET A 158 14.46 10.17 -14.50
CA MET A 158 14.57 9.10 -15.48
C MET A 158 14.75 9.68 -16.91
N PRO A 159 15.72 9.15 -17.72
CA PRO A 159 15.87 9.54 -19.12
C PRO A 159 14.60 9.29 -19.93
N PHE A 160 14.30 10.17 -20.89
CA PHE A 160 13.06 10.11 -21.69
C PHE A 160 12.89 8.78 -22.42
N GLU A 161 13.97 8.19 -22.92
CA GLU A 161 13.95 6.88 -23.59
C GLU A 161 13.50 5.76 -22.63
N THR A 162 14.00 5.81 -21.40
CA THR A 162 13.64 4.85 -20.35
C THR A 162 12.18 5.04 -19.91
N GLN A 163 11.69 6.30 -19.84
CA GLN A 163 10.27 6.59 -19.56
C GLN A 163 9.35 5.97 -20.61
N THR A 164 9.72 6.08 -21.90
CA THR A 164 8.96 5.48 -23.00
C THR A 164 8.88 3.96 -22.89
N ARG A 165 9.99 3.33 -22.47
CA ARG A 165 10.02 1.89 -22.24
C ARG A 165 9.21 1.47 -21.02
N LEU A 166 9.25 2.27 -19.96
CA LEU A 166 8.45 2.06 -18.75
C LEU A 166 6.95 2.03 -19.06
N LEU A 167 6.45 2.99 -19.87
CA LEU A 167 5.05 3.05 -20.29
C LEU A 167 4.55 1.80 -21.04
N ARG A 168 5.45 1.00 -21.61
CA ARG A 168 5.09 -0.24 -22.30
C ARG A 168 4.98 -1.44 -21.37
N VAL A 169 5.52 -1.32 -20.17
CA VAL A 169 5.58 -2.39 -19.16
C VAL A 169 4.47 -2.22 -18.12
N LEU A 170 4.02 -0.98 -17.88
CA LEU A 170 2.90 -0.63 -17.02
C LEU A 170 1.55 -0.89 -17.67
#